data_cbd1d3d68d3b003a7d0f555b16a6d91a
#
_entry.id   cbd1d3d68d3b003a7d0f555b16a6d91a
#
_cell.length_a   1.000
_cell.length_b   1.000
_cell.length_c   1.000
_cell.angle_alpha   90.00
_cell.angle_beta   90.00
_cell.angle_gamma   90.00
#
_symmetry.space_group_name_H-M   'P 1'
#
loop_
_entity.id
_entity.type
_entity.pdbx_description
1 polymer ?
#
loop_
_entity_poly.entity_id
_entity_poly.type
_entity_poly.pdbx_seq_one_letter_code
_entity_poly.pdbx_strand_id
1 'polypeptide(L)'
;MLRVKFITALGAAVAVLMLGLSVPASAEPTTPLTYPAGATATRFTGLAFDTCTAPTVAQMTAWKASPYKAIGIYIGGVNRSCAQPQLTPSWVSSVTRMGWRLIPIYLGFQAPCTFRTNAVKMTVPSATFQGTLLAGYAARDARALNLLPGSAIYADMEHYDAADATCKTTVLRFLSAWTKELHRLGFLSGVYAHQNSGAPHLASAYNSSSYARPDALWIARWDGNSSLTGWPTVPNTFWAVGQRGKQYLGDHNETHGGVTLNIDSDRFDAPVASVWYTYTARTTIHSYSGPSTAYPVRSTIAANAGVRIVCQTFGPKIGTTTVWNKLIDGTYVTDYYIRTPSKPGYSAPIPGCSNPFQTTINNLSRRHGPGTAYAAYPSPLPIGSLAWVTCQRAGSRVGTTSVWDRLSDGSWVTDYYVATTSNTTYTAPIRRC
;
A
#
# COMPACT_ATOMS: atom_id res chain seq x y z
N MET A 1 -67.60 -42.11 30.91
CA MET A 1 -66.54 -43.03 30.46
C MET A 1 -66.30 -42.79 28.99
N LEU A 2 -65.29 -42.03 28.64
CA LEU A 2 -64.93 -41.71 27.27
C LEU A 2 -63.63 -42.41 26.94
N ARG A 3 -63.63 -43.29 25.99
CA ARG A 3 -62.44 -44.04 25.50
C ARG A 3 -61.72 -43.15 24.46
N VAL A 4 -60.49 -42.78 24.74
CA VAL A 4 -59.58 -42.11 23.78
C VAL A 4 -58.83 -43.18 23.00
N LYS A 5 -58.94 -43.16 21.64
CA LYS A 5 -58.22 -44.05 20.73
C LYS A 5 -56.83 -43.40 20.45
N PHE A 6 -55.75 -44.11 20.69
CA PHE A 6 -54.41 -43.73 20.22
C PHE A 6 -54.24 -44.12 18.75
N ILE A 7 -53.88 -43.15 17.93
CA ILE A 7 -53.47 -43.34 16.55
C ILE A 7 -51.94 -43.34 16.55
N THR A 8 -51.34 -44.47 16.22
CA THR A 8 -49.92 -44.64 15.99
C THR A 8 -49.58 -44.13 14.58
N ALA A 9 -48.80 -43.03 14.45
CA ALA A 9 -48.26 -42.60 13.18
C ALA A 9 -46.90 -43.24 12.95
N LEU A 10 -46.80 -44.02 11.86
CA LEU A 10 -45.51 -44.55 11.35
C LEU A 10 -44.68 -43.39 10.76
N GLY A 11 -43.57 -43.06 11.40
CA GLY A 11 -42.60 -42.13 10.83
C GLY A 11 -41.68 -42.83 9.82
N ALA A 12 -41.78 -42.50 8.56
CA ALA A 12 -40.82 -42.89 7.54
C ALA A 12 -39.59 -42.00 7.67
N ALA A 13 -38.46 -42.60 8.07
CA ALA A 13 -37.16 -41.93 8.06
C ALA A 13 -36.61 -41.87 6.61
N VAL A 14 -36.58 -40.68 6.03
CA VAL A 14 -35.89 -40.42 4.76
C VAL A 14 -34.39 -40.18 5.09
N ALA A 15 -33.57 -41.16 4.79
CA ALA A 15 -32.12 -41.01 4.83
C ALA A 15 -31.67 -40.24 3.60
N VAL A 16 -31.33 -38.94 3.79
CA VAL A 16 -30.69 -38.13 2.77
C VAL A 16 -29.21 -38.50 2.70
N LEU A 17 -28.86 -39.27 1.66
CA LEU A 17 -27.46 -39.58 1.34
C LEU A 17 -26.79 -38.33 0.78
N MET A 18 -26.06 -37.59 1.62
CA MET A 18 -25.19 -36.47 1.20
C MET A 18 -23.98 -37.08 0.47
N LEU A 19 -24.07 -37.21 -0.85
CA LEU A 19 -22.89 -37.43 -1.70
C LEU A 19 -22.04 -36.15 -1.64
N GLY A 20 -20.97 -36.21 -0.86
CA GLY A 20 -19.93 -35.19 -0.84
C GLY A 20 -19.22 -35.14 -2.18
N LEU A 21 -19.64 -34.25 -3.08
CA LEU A 21 -18.88 -33.87 -4.24
C LEU A 21 -17.68 -33.04 -3.73
N SER A 22 -16.52 -33.69 -3.59
CA SER A 22 -15.24 -33.00 -3.46
C SER A 22 -14.98 -32.27 -4.78
N VAL A 23 -15.32 -31.00 -4.85
CA VAL A 23 -14.87 -30.09 -5.92
C VAL A 23 -13.35 -29.99 -5.77
N PRO A 24 -12.54 -30.42 -6.76
CA PRO A 24 -11.11 -30.17 -6.71
C PRO A 24 -10.92 -28.65 -6.62
N ALA A 25 -10.15 -28.19 -5.64
CA ALA A 25 -9.74 -26.80 -5.55
C ALA A 25 -8.99 -26.47 -6.85
N SER A 26 -9.65 -25.80 -7.77
CA SER A 26 -9.02 -25.27 -8.97
C SER A 26 -7.91 -24.34 -8.47
N ALA A 27 -6.66 -24.67 -8.76
CA ALA A 27 -5.55 -23.74 -8.60
C ALA A 27 -5.90 -22.51 -9.47
N GLU A 28 -6.26 -21.39 -8.83
CA GLU A 28 -6.43 -20.14 -9.54
C GLU A 28 -5.12 -19.82 -10.27
N PRO A 29 -5.19 -19.49 -11.57
CA PRO A 29 -3.99 -19.09 -12.29
C PRO A 29 -3.38 -17.89 -11.55
N THR A 30 -2.08 -17.94 -11.30
CA THR A 30 -1.28 -16.88 -10.68
C THR A 30 -1.15 -15.72 -11.67
N THR A 31 -2.26 -15.13 -12.07
CA THR A 31 -2.26 -13.88 -12.84
C THR A 31 -1.75 -12.80 -11.90
N PRO A 32 -0.69 -12.06 -12.26
CA PRO A 32 -0.24 -10.93 -11.47
C PRO A 32 -1.43 -10.03 -11.19
N LEU A 33 -1.66 -9.71 -9.90
CA LEU A 33 -2.75 -8.82 -9.51
C LEU A 33 -2.43 -7.43 -10.07
N THR A 34 -3.10 -7.09 -11.16
CA THR A 34 -2.96 -5.75 -11.75
C THR A 34 -3.74 -4.76 -10.88
N TYR A 35 -3.07 -3.69 -10.49
CA TYR A 35 -3.74 -2.55 -9.87
C TYR A 35 -4.87 -2.03 -10.75
N PRO A 36 -5.92 -1.45 -10.15
CA PRO A 36 -6.93 -0.74 -10.91
C PRO A 36 -6.26 0.28 -11.82
N ALA A 37 -6.59 0.25 -13.12
CA ALA A 37 -6.03 1.16 -14.10
C ALA A 37 -6.14 2.61 -13.61
N GLY A 38 -5.02 3.33 -13.55
CA GLY A 38 -4.96 4.71 -13.09
C GLY A 38 -4.77 4.93 -11.58
N ALA A 39 -4.75 3.87 -10.74
CA ALA A 39 -4.36 4.04 -9.34
C ALA A 39 -2.89 4.49 -9.25
N THR A 40 -2.64 5.48 -8.38
CA THR A 40 -1.28 5.91 -8.05
C THR A 40 -1.08 5.67 -6.57
N ALA A 41 0.10 5.21 -6.20
CA ALA A 41 0.48 5.02 -4.81
C ALA A 41 1.54 6.04 -4.40
N THR A 42 1.58 6.37 -3.12
CA THR A 42 2.59 7.23 -2.53
C THR A 42 3.60 6.37 -1.80
N ARG A 43 4.89 6.54 -2.12
CA ARG A 43 6.02 5.94 -1.41
C ARG A 43 6.67 6.98 -0.52
N PHE A 44 7.17 6.56 0.62
CA PHE A 44 7.98 7.37 1.51
C PHE A 44 9.30 6.69 1.80
N THR A 45 10.39 7.47 1.80
CA THR A 45 11.72 7.04 2.22
C THR A 45 12.23 8.02 3.26
N GLY A 46 12.46 7.56 4.49
CA GLY A 46 12.90 8.43 5.57
C GLY A 46 12.64 7.85 6.96
N LEU A 47 12.90 8.68 7.99
CA LEU A 47 12.53 8.37 9.37
C LEU A 47 11.04 8.64 9.58
N ALA A 48 10.40 7.73 10.29
CA ALA A 48 9.03 7.78 10.70
C ALA A 48 8.94 7.44 12.19
N PHE A 49 7.79 7.69 12.79
CA PHE A 49 7.45 7.20 14.13
C PHE A 49 6.00 6.73 14.15
N ASP A 50 5.67 5.88 15.10
CA ASP A 50 4.29 5.61 15.44
C ASP A 50 4.02 5.89 16.91
N THR A 51 2.75 6.10 17.24
CA THR A 51 2.29 6.41 18.58
C THR A 51 0.86 5.94 18.77
N CYS A 52 0.51 5.55 19.99
CA CYS A 52 -0.79 4.93 20.27
C CYS A 52 -1.98 5.83 19.89
N THR A 53 -1.90 7.14 20.15
CA THR A 53 -2.94 8.12 19.81
C THR A 53 -2.37 9.16 18.85
N ALA A 54 -3.05 9.43 17.74
CA ALA A 54 -2.65 10.48 16.81
C ALA A 54 -2.50 11.84 17.54
N PRO A 55 -1.34 12.52 17.44
CA PRO A 55 -1.11 13.79 18.09
C PRO A 55 -2.03 14.89 17.56
N THR A 56 -2.24 15.95 18.32
CA THR A 56 -2.97 17.14 17.84
C THR A 56 -2.25 17.82 16.68
N VAL A 57 -2.96 18.62 15.88
CA VAL A 57 -2.34 19.42 14.81
C VAL A 57 -1.25 20.34 15.33
N ALA A 58 -1.40 20.89 16.55
CA ALA A 58 -0.39 21.73 17.19
C ALA A 58 0.89 20.93 17.53
N GLN A 59 0.75 19.73 18.09
CA GLN A 59 1.88 18.82 18.36
C GLN A 59 2.59 18.42 17.06
N MET A 60 1.84 18.06 16.02
CA MET A 60 2.41 17.75 14.71
C MET A 60 3.13 18.95 14.08
N THR A 61 2.66 20.18 14.37
CA THR A 61 3.35 21.40 13.94
C THR A 61 4.68 21.57 14.65
N ALA A 62 4.73 21.40 15.96
CA ALA A 62 5.95 21.47 16.75
C ALA A 62 6.96 20.38 16.32
N TRP A 63 6.47 19.18 16.05
CA TRP A 63 7.27 18.03 15.64
C TRP A 63 7.85 18.12 14.22
N LYS A 64 7.50 19.13 13.43
CA LYS A 64 8.23 19.46 12.19
C LYS A 64 9.73 19.73 12.43
N ALA A 65 10.11 20.12 13.65
CA ALA A 65 11.51 20.27 14.06
C ALA A 65 12.26 18.93 14.19
N SER A 66 11.54 17.80 14.23
CA SER A 66 12.13 16.47 14.33
C SER A 66 12.72 16.01 12.99
N PRO A 67 13.58 14.96 13.00
CA PRO A 67 14.04 14.31 11.78
C PRO A 67 12.95 13.49 11.09
N TYR A 68 11.88 13.16 11.78
CA TYR A 68 10.77 12.36 11.28
C TYR A 68 9.93 13.12 10.25
N LYS A 69 9.43 12.40 9.22
CA LYS A 69 8.60 12.98 8.16
C LYS A 69 7.36 12.12 7.84
N ALA A 70 7.20 11.01 8.56
CA ALA A 70 5.99 10.19 8.48
C ALA A 70 5.56 9.74 9.89
N ILE A 71 4.27 9.42 10.03
CA ILE A 71 3.68 8.95 11.28
C ILE A 71 2.76 7.75 11.02
N GLY A 72 2.90 6.71 11.85
CA GLY A 72 1.96 5.60 11.98
C GLY A 72 0.66 6.08 12.64
N ILE A 73 -0.47 5.73 12.06
CA ILE A 73 -1.80 6.09 12.57
C ILE A 73 -2.71 4.86 12.62
N TYR A 74 -3.25 4.57 13.79
CA TYR A 74 -4.17 3.44 13.99
C TYR A 74 -5.57 3.79 13.51
N ILE A 75 -5.86 3.51 12.23
CA ILE A 75 -7.13 3.88 11.57
C ILE A 75 -8.32 3.04 12.03
N GLY A 76 -8.08 1.83 12.59
CA GLY A 76 -9.12 0.93 13.06
C GLY A 76 -8.59 -0.37 13.63
N GLY A 77 -9.51 -1.31 13.82
CA GLY A 77 -9.25 -2.65 14.31
C GLY A 77 -9.77 -2.90 15.74
N VAL A 78 -10.26 -4.12 15.96
CA VAL A 78 -10.92 -4.53 17.21
C VAL A 78 -9.95 -4.57 18.41
N ASN A 79 -8.65 -4.71 18.15
CA ASN A 79 -7.61 -4.74 19.17
C ASN A 79 -6.93 -3.38 19.40
N ARG A 80 -7.38 -2.31 18.71
CA ARG A 80 -6.83 -0.97 18.90
C ARG A 80 -7.07 -0.50 20.35
N SER A 81 -5.98 -0.25 21.07
CA SER A 81 -6.01 0.05 22.51
C SER A 81 -6.36 1.51 22.81
N CYS A 82 -5.89 2.46 21.98
CA CYS A 82 -6.04 3.89 22.24
C CYS A 82 -7.19 4.50 21.43
N ALA A 83 -7.94 5.40 22.06
CA ALA A 83 -8.89 6.25 21.36
C ALA A 83 -8.17 7.19 20.39
N GLN A 84 -8.85 7.58 19.29
CA GLN A 84 -8.31 8.45 18.25
C GLN A 84 -9.13 9.73 18.10
N PRO A 85 -9.23 10.59 19.14
CA PRO A 85 -10.11 11.76 19.09
C PRO A 85 -9.66 12.79 18.06
N GLN A 86 -8.38 12.81 17.69
CA GLN A 86 -7.82 13.74 16.72
C GLN A 86 -7.92 13.24 15.28
N LEU A 87 -7.99 11.92 15.07
CA LEU A 87 -7.89 11.31 13.74
C LEU A 87 -9.19 11.49 12.95
N THR A 88 -9.25 12.58 12.19
CA THR A 88 -10.38 12.98 11.35
C THR A 88 -9.90 13.34 9.94
N PRO A 89 -10.78 13.40 8.92
CA PRO A 89 -10.41 13.90 7.60
C PRO A 89 -9.76 15.29 7.61
N SER A 90 -10.19 16.17 8.52
CA SER A 90 -9.61 17.50 8.71
C SER A 90 -8.18 17.42 9.25
N TRP A 91 -7.94 16.56 10.24
CA TRP A 91 -6.59 16.30 10.75
C TRP A 91 -5.68 15.76 9.66
N VAL A 92 -6.12 14.74 8.89
CA VAL A 92 -5.37 14.17 7.75
C VAL A 92 -4.98 15.28 6.77
N SER A 93 -5.94 16.12 6.37
CA SER A 93 -5.67 17.25 5.46
C SER A 93 -4.67 18.25 6.04
N SER A 94 -4.79 18.56 7.33
CA SER A 94 -3.92 19.53 7.99
C SER A 94 -2.48 19.05 8.08
N VAL A 95 -2.26 17.82 8.57
CA VAL A 95 -0.90 17.28 8.76
C VAL A 95 -0.21 16.96 7.44
N THR A 96 -0.94 16.45 6.44
CA THR A 96 -0.35 16.18 5.13
C THR A 96 0.04 17.45 4.38
N ARG A 97 -0.69 18.55 4.55
CA ARG A 97 -0.29 19.88 4.05
C ARG A 97 0.99 20.40 4.68
N MET A 98 1.29 20.03 5.93
CA MET A 98 2.56 20.37 6.58
C MET A 98 3.74 19.54 6.05
N GLY A 99 3.48 18.52 5.22
CA GLY A 99 4.50 17.62 4.65
C GLY A 99 4.58 16.24 5.29
N TRP A 100 3.81 15.96 6.34
CA TRP A 100 3.76 14.65 6.96
C TRP A 100 3.21 13.59 6.01
N ARG A 101 3.81 12.40 6.02
CA ARG A 101 3.26 11.19 5.41
C ARG A 101 2.58 10.35 6.47
N LEU A 102 1.55 9.61 6.09
CA LEU A 102 0.75 8.80 7.01
C LEU A 102 0.93 7.33 6.68
N ILE A 103 1.15 6.51 7.70
CA ILE A 103 1.27 5.05 7.60
C ILE A 103 0.04 4.45 8.27
N PRO A 104 -1.00 4.06 7.52
CA PRO A 104 -2.24 3.53 8.08
C PRO A 104 -2.03 2.15 8.69
N ILE A 105 -2.33 1.99 9.97
CA ILE A 105 -2.24 0.75 10.74
C ILE A 105 -3.65 0.26 11.07
N TYR A 106 -3.88 -1.04 10.92
CA TYR A 106 -5.13 -1.69 11.29
C TYR A 106 -4.85 -2.84 12.27
N LEU A 107 -5.11 -2.62 13.57
CA LEU A 107 -4.90 -3.62 14.62
C LEU A 107 -6.13 -4.53 14.74
N GLY A 108 -6.21 -5.48 13.79
CA GLY A 108 -7.29 -6.44 13.65
C GLY A 108 -7.14 -7.68 14.54
N PHE A 109 -7.73 -8.80 14.11
CA PHE A 109 -7.58 -10.07 14.82
C PHE A 109 -6.12 -10.50 14.88
N GLN A 110 -5.73 -11.01 16.06
CA GLN A 110 -4.39 -11.49 16.29
C GLN A 110 -4.28 -13.01 16.07
N ALA A 111 -3.05 -13.50 15.97
CA ALA A 111 -2.76 -14.93 15.81
C ALA A 111 -3.45 -15.77 16.91
N PRO A 112 -3.91 -17.00 16.64
CA PRO A 112 -4.50 -17.86 17.67
C PRO A 112 -3.57 -18.12 18.84
N CYS A 113 -2.27 -18.21 18.57
CA CYS A 113 -1.19 -18.44 19.55
C CYS A 113 -0.44 -17.16 19.96
N THR A 114 -1.07 -15.98 19.83
CA THR A 114 -0.45 -14.71 20.25
C THR A 114 -0.18 -14.71 21.75
N PHE A 115 0.92 -14.05 22.14
CA PHE A 115 1.26 -13.83 23.55
C PHE A 115 0.46 -12.68 24.18
N ARG A 116 -0.32 -11.91 23.41
CA ARG A 116 -1.23 -10.88 23.95
C ARG A 116 -2.44 -11.54 24.63
N THR A 117 -2.55 -11.43 25.94
CA THR A 117 -3.54 -12.14 26.76
C THR A 117 -4.99 -11.74 26.45
N ASN A 118 -5.26 -10.46 26.21
CA ASN A 118 -6.62 -9.91 26.02
C ASN A 118 -6.96 -9.62 24.54
N ALA A 119 -6.19 -10.17 23.60
CA ALA A 119 -6.44 -9.93 22.19
C ALA A 119 -7.64 -10.72 21.66
N VAL A 120 -8.47 -10.09 20.85
CA VAL A 120 -9.43 -10.79 20.00
C VAL A 120 -8.63 -11.50 18.90
N LYS A 121 -8.76 -12.82 18.84
CA LYS A 121 -7.94 -13.70 18.01
C LYS A 121 -8.72 -14.18 16.80
N MET A 122 -8.03 -14.42 15.69
CA MET A 122 -8.59 -15.17 14.57
C MET A 122 -8.78 -16.64 14.95
N THR A 123 -9.72 -17.30 14.28
CA THR A 123 -9.97 -18.72 14.46
C THR A 123 -9.44 -19.53 13.28
N VAL A 124 -8.92 -20.74 13.54
CA VAL A 124 -8.30 -21.59 12.52
C VAL A 124 -9.22 -21.83 11.32
N PRO A 125 -10.52 -22.25 11.49
CA PRO A 125 -11.37 -22.54 10.35
C PRO A 125 -11.80 -21.28 9.56
N SER A 126 -11.82 -20.12 10.20
CA SER A 126 -12.36 -18.88 9.61
C SER A 126 -11.30 -17.88 9.15
N ALA A 127 -10.01 -18.22 9.22
CA ALA A 127 -8.92 -17.27 8.98
C ALA A 127 -9.04 -16.54 7.62
N THR A 128 -9.36 -17.25 6.54
CA THR A 128 -9.55 -16.67 5.21
C THR A 128 -10.72 -15.68 5.20
N PHE A 129 -11.88 -16.07 5.71
CA PHE A 129 -13.06 -15.20 5.82
C PHE A 129 -12.75 -13.97 6.67
N GLN A 130 -12.11 -14.16 7.82
CA GLN A 130 -11.76 -13.08 8.75
C GLN A 130 -10.75 -12.10 8.13
N GLY A 131 -9.76 -12.58 7.35
CA GLY A 131 -8.82 -11.74 6.62
C GLY A 131 -9.53 -10.87 5.58
N THR A 132 -10.44 -11.45 4.79
CA THR A 132 -11.27 -10.71 3.81
C THR A 132 -12.15 -9.68 4.52
N LEU A 133 -12.85 -10.06 5.59
CA LEU A 133 -13.74 -9.18 6.33
C LEU A 133 -13.01 -7.96 6.90
N LEU A 134 -11.87 -8.18 7.56
CA LEU A 134 -11.12 -7.08 8.19
C LEU A 134 -10.46 -6.17 7.17
N ALA A 135 -10.01 -6.69 6.02
CA ALA A 135 -9.54 -5.87 4.91
C ALA A 135 -10.64 -4.93 4.38
N GLY A 136 -11.88 -5.43 4.29
CA GLY A 136 -13.05 -4.63 3.95
C GLY A 136 -13.31 -3.49 4.94
N TYR A 137 -13.22 -3.79 6.22
CA TYR A 137 -13.37 -2.77 7.28
C TYR A 137 -12.22 -1.75 7.26
N ALA A 138 -10.98 -2.20 7.10
CA ALA A 138 -9.82 -1.32 7.01
C ALA A 138 -9.90 -0.37 5.81
N ALA A 139 -10.33 -0.87 4.65
CA ALA A 139 -10.57 -0.04 3.47
C ALA A 139 -11.70 0.98 3.66
N ARG A 140 -12.79 0.61 4.37
CA ARG A 140 -13.87 1.52 4.75
C ARG A 140 -13.35 2.64 5.66
N ASP A 141 -12.60 2.27 6.69
CA ASP A 141 -12.08 3.22 7.69
C ASP A 141 -11.02 4.15 7.06
N ALA A 142 -10.20 3.64 6.15
CA ALA A 142 -9.28 4.45 5.36
C ALA A 142 -10.03 5.49 4.49
N ARG A 143 -11.10 5.07 3.78
CA ARG A 143 -11.92 5.99 2.98
C ARG A 143 -12.62 7.03 3.84
N ALA A 144 -13.09 6.67 5.05
CA ALA A 144 -13.68 7.61 5.99
C ALA A 144 -12.70 8.71 6.43
N LEU A 145 -11.40 8.45 6.38
CA LEU A 145 -10.33 9.43 6.61
C LEU A 145 -9.87 10.14 5.33
N ASN A 146 -10.54 9.95 4.20
CA ASN A 146 -10.15 10.48 2.90
C ASN A 146 -8.81 9.93 2.37
N LEU A 147 -8.40 8.74 2.81
CA LEU A 147 -7.27 8.03 2.21
C LEU A 147 -7.72 7.40 0.89
N LEU A 148 -6.96 7.65 -0.16
CA LEU A 148 -7.32 7.27 -1.54
C LEU A 148 -6.95 5.81 -1.86
N PRO A 149 -7.55 5.20 -2.88
CA PRO A 149 -7.01 4.03 -3.54
C PRO A 149 -5.52 4.23 -3.89
N GLY A 150 -4.73 3.16 -3.77
CA GLY A 150 -3.26 3.23 -3.84
C GLY A 150 -2.58 3.52 -2.48
N SER A 151 -3.33 3.84 -1.43
CA SER A 151 -2.79 3.84 -0.06
C SER A 151 -2.43 2.42 0.38
N ALA A 152 -1.32 2.28 1.10
CA ALA A 152 -1.02 1.05 1.83
C ALA A 152 -1.72 1.06 3.19
N ILE A 153 -2.30 -0.09 3.57
CA ILE A 153 -2.86 -0.32 4.90
C ILE A 153 -2.11 -1.50 5.51
N TYR A 154 -1.51 -1.29 6.69
CA TYR A 154 -0.68 -2.27 7.36
C TYR A 154 -1.51 -3.06 8.37
N ALA A 155 -1.67 -4.38 8.13
CA ALA A 155 -2.18 -5.29 9.15
C ALA A 155 -1.14 -5.39 10.27
N ASP A 156 -1.53 -5.05 11.48
CA ASP A 156 -0.68 -5.17 12.65
C ASP A 156 -0.81 -6.59 13.24
N MET A 157 0.24 -7.39 13.06
CA MET A 157 0.35 -8.77 13.53
C MET A 157 1.45 -8.86 14.58
N GLU A 158 1.04 -8.79 15.80
CA GLU A 158 1.90 -8.82 16.96
C GLU A 158 2.64 -10.17 17.14
N HIS A 159 3.53 -10.22 18.12
CA HIS A 159 4.31 -11.41 18.42
C HIS A 159 3.43 -12.61 18.83
N TYR A 160 3.73 -13.78 18.28
CA TYR A 160 3.04 -15.03 18.55
C TYR A 160 4.03 -16.22 18.54
N ASP A 161 3.59 -17.39 19.02
CA ASP A 161 4.42 -18.58 19.03
C ASP A 161 4.74 -19.04 17.61
N ALA A 162 5.98 -18.84 17.20
CA ALA A 162 6.47 -19.21 15.86
C ALA A 162 6.66 -20.73 15.68
N ALA A 163 6.70 -21.52 16.76
CA ALA A 163 6.84 -22.95 16.68
C ALA A 163 5.51 -23.68 16.39
N ASP A 164 4.37 -23.01 16.62
CA ASP A 164 3.05 -23.55 16.33
C ASP A 164 2.76 -23.51 14.82
N ALA A 165 2.85 -24.69 14.16
CA ALA A 165 2.62 -24.83 12.73
C ALA A 165 1.17 -24.55 12.30
N THR A 166 0.19 -24.82 13.17
CA THR A 166 -1.23 -24.52 12.92
C THR A 166 -1.45 -23.01 12.97
N CYS A 167 -0.86 -22.35 13.95
CA CYS A 167 -0.89 -20.90 14.06
C CYS A 167 -0.23 -20.23 12.86
N LYS A 168 0.96 -20.66 12.46
CA LYS A 168 1.64 -20.18 11.25
C LYS A 168 0.74 -20.26 10.02
N THR A 169 0.15 -21.43 9.76
CA THR A 169 -0.73 -21.64 8.61
C THR A 169 -1.96 -20.74 8.67
N THR A 170 -2.54 -20.58 9.86
CA THR A 170 -3.71 -19.72 10.09
C THR A 170 -3.40 -18.24 9.80
N VAL A 171 -2.28 -17.73 10.30
CA VAL A 171 -1.82 -16.37 10.06
C VAL A 171 -1.54 -16.13 8.56
N LEU A 172 -0.88 -17.06 7.88
CA LEU A 172 -0.60 -16.96 6.45
C LEU A 172 -1.89 -16.95 5.60
N ARG A 173 -2.90 -17.76 5.95
CA ARG A 173 -4.22 -17.74 5.29
C ARG A 173 -4.93 -16.40 5.51
N PHE A 174 -4.92 -15.89 6.73
CA PHE A 174 -5.51 -14.60 7.06
C PHE A 174 -4.86 -13.47 6.28
N LEU A 175 -3.53 -13.35 6.32
CA LEU A 175 -2.78 -12.29 5.64
C LEU A 175 -2.86 -12.39 4.10
N SER A 176 -2.96 -13.61 3.56
CA SER A 176 -3.20 -13.83 2.14
C SER A 176 -4.59 -13.31 1.71
N ALA A 177 -5.63 -13.60 2.49
CA ALA A 177 -6.98 -13.12 2.22
C ALA A 177 -7.09 -11.58 2.40
N TRP A 178 -6.46 -11.04 3.44
CA TRP A 178 -6.29 -9.60 3.66
C TRP A 178 -5.68 -8.91 2.43
N THR A 179 -4.58 -9.45 1.92
CA THR A 179 -3.88 -8.90 0.76
C THR A 179 -4.75 -8.93 -0.50
N LYS A 180 -5.38 -10.07 -0.81
CA LYS A 180 -6.27 -10.22 -1.97
C LYS A 180 -7.43 -9.23 -1.93
N GLU A 181 -8.04 -9.06 -0.77
CA GLU A 181 -9.20 -8.17 -0.63
C GLU A 181 -8.80 -6.70 -0.68
N LEU A 182 -7.69 -6.28 -0.05
CA LEU A 182 -7.19 -4.91 -0.20
C LEU A 182 -6.90 -4.59 -1.67
N HIS A 183 -6.26 -5.50 -2.42
CA HIS A 183 -6.02 -5.32 -3.85
C HIS A 183 -7.35 -5.17 -4.62
N ARG A 184 -8.35 -6.03 -4.34
CA ARG A 184 -9.67 -5.92 -4.96
C ARG A 184 -10.33 -4.56 -4.69
N LEU A 185 -10.09 -3.99 -3.52
CA LEU A 185 -10.62 -2.69 -3.11
C LEU A 185 -9.78 -1.49 -3.57
N GLY A 186 -8.65 -1.75 -4.26
CA GLY A 186 -7.74 -0.74 -4.81
C GLY A 186 -6.70 -0.21 -3.84
N PHE A 187 -6.48 -0.88 -2.71
CA PHE A 187 -5.47 -0.55 -1.70
C PHE A 187 -4.24 -1.47 -1.82
N LEU A 188 -3.10 -1.00 -1.31
CA LEU A 188 -1.91 -1.80 -1.10
C LEU A 188 -1.97 -2.51 0.25
N SER A 189 -1.42 -3.71 0.29
CA SER A 189 -1.33 -4.51 1.50
C SER A 189 0.04 -4.36 2.15
N GLY A 190 0.09 -3.76 3.33
CA GLY A 190 1.23 -3.84 4.23
C GLY A 190 0.98 -4.85 5.36
N VAL A 191 2.07 -5.33 5.95
CA VAL A 191 2.03 -6.09 7.20
C VAL A 191 3.12 -5.60 8.12
N TYR A 192 2.73 -5.18 9.33
CA TYR A 192 3.64 -5.05 10.46
C TYR A 192 3.74 -6.42 11.15
N ALA A 193 4.97 -6.87 11.44
CA ALA A 193 5.20 -8.18 12.01
C ALA A 193 6.47 -8.24 12.85
N HIS A 194 6.40 -9.00 13.96
CA HIS A 194 7.56 -9.20 14.82
C HIS A 194 8.65 -10.06 14.14
N GLN A 195 9.93 -9.69 14.36
CA GLN A 195 11.10 -10.34 13.74
C GLN A 195 11.21 -11.85 13.99
N ASN A 196 10.68 -12.36 15.10
CA ASN A 196 10.81 -13.76 15.51
C ASN A 196 9.54 -14.61 15.22
N SER A 197 8.49 -14.03 14.63
CA SER A 197 7.26 -14.76 14.32
C SER A 197 6.71 -14.45 12.91
N GLY A 198 5.99 -13.36 12.73
CA GLY A 198 5.33 -13.04 11.47
C GLY A 198 6.31 -12.80 10.32
N ALA A 199 7.40 -12.07 10.55
CA ALA A 199 8.35 -11.75 9.50
C ALA A 199 9.02 -12.98 8.87
N PRO A 200 9.60 -13.96 9.63
CA PRO A 200 10.13 -15.20 9.05
C PRO A 200 9.05 -16.07 8.39
N HIS A 201 7.81 -16.08 8.89
CA HIS A 201 6.73 -16.85 8.27
C HIS A 201 6.33 -16.25 6.93
N LEU A 202 6.22 -14.94 6.81
CA LEU A 202 5.99 -14.25 5.54
C LEU A 202 7.16 -14.46 4.57
N ALA A 203 8.41 -14.42 5.05
CA ALA A 203 9.58 -14.69 4.24
C ALA A 203 9.58 -16.15 3.72
N SER A 204 9.20 -17.13 4.54
CA SER A 204 9.07 -18.52 4.10
C SER A 204 7.99 -18.74 3.02
N ALA A 205 6.99 -17.88 2.99
CA ALA A 205 5.89 -17.91 2.02
C ALA A 205 6.09 -16.92 0.85
N TYR A 206 7.23 -16.24 0.77
CA TYR A 206 7.46 -15.13 -0.18
C TYR A 206 7.21 -15.51 -1.64
N ASN A 207 7.64 -16.71 -2.06
CA ASN A 207 7.45 -17.24 -3.42
C ASN A 207 6.33 -18.29 -3.50
N SER A 208 5.45 -18.33 -2.51
CA SER A 208 4.35 -19.31 -2.48
C SER A 208 3.31 -18.99 -3.56
N SER A 209 2.84 -20.03 -4.25
CA SER A 209 1.65 -19.95 -5.11
C SER A 209 0.34 -20.04 -4.32
N SER A 210 0.39 -20.49 -3.06
CA SER A 210 -0.79 -20.70 -2.21
C SER A 210 -1.18 -19.44 -1.41
N TYR A 211 -0.23 -18.54 -1.17
CA TYR A 211 -0.45 -17.34 -0.36
C TYR A 211 -0.13 -16.09 -1.16
N ALA A 212 -1.07 -15.14 -1.20
CA ALA A 212 -0.81 -13.82 -1.74
C ALA A 212 0.20 -13.10 -0.84
N ARG A 213 1.23 -12.54 -1.46
CA ARG A 213 2.27 -11.80 -0.76
C ARG A 213 1.83 -10.36 -0.52
N PRO A 214 1.98 -9.80 0.71
CA PRO A 214 1.77 -8.38 0.95
C PRO A 214 2.79 -7.54 0.16
N ASP A 215 2.38 -6.33 -0.21
CA ASP A 215 3.18 -5.39 -0.99
C ASP A 215 4.33 -4.78 -0.19
N ALA A 216 4.21 -4.74 1.14
CA ALA A 216 5.25 -4.24 2.03
C ALA A 216 5.31 -5.02 3.34
N LEU A 217 6.53 -5.13 3.87
CA LEU A 217 6.80 -5.67 5.19
C LEU A 217 7.41 -4.59 6.09
N TRP A 218 6.76 -4.34 7.23
CA TRP A 218 7.25 -3.49 8.32
C TRP A 218 7.61 -4.38 9.50
N ILE A 219 8.91 -4.52 9.79
CA ILE A 219 9.39 -5.44 10.82
C ILE A 219 9.59 -4.73 12.16
N ALA A 220 9.09 -5.32 13.23
CA ALA A 220 9.45 -4.93 14.60
C ALA A 220 10.74 -5.63 15.00
N ARG A 221 11.82 -4.86 15.09
CA ARG A 221 13.14 -5.30 15.54
C ARG A 221 13.85 -4.16 16.28
N TRP A 222 13.73 -4.18 17.59
CA TRP A 222 14.24 -3.13 18.48
C TRP A 222 15.72 -3.39 18.82
N ASP A 223 16.59 -3.08 17.89
CA ASP A 223 18.04 -3.24 18.00
C ASP A 223 18.81 -1.90 17.87
N GLY A 224 18.09 -0.78 17.89
CA GLY A 224 18.63 0.57 17.74
C GLY A 224 19.17 0.88 16.34
N ASN A 225 19.14 -0.08 15.41
CA ASN A 225 19.67 0.08 14.07
C ASN A 225 18.56 0.32 13.05
N SER A 226 18.53 1.48 12.41
CA SER A 226 17.53 1.86 11.41
C SER A 226 17.74 1.24 10.02
N SER A 227 18.69 0.31 9.82
CA SER A 227 18.94 -0.33 8.52
C SER A 227 17.75 -1.17 8.06
N LEU A 228 17.35 -0.99 6.81
CA LEU A 228 16.32 -1.79 6.14
C LEU A 228 16.87 -3.08 5.51
N THR A 229 18.13 -3.38 5.72
CA THR A 229 18.81 -4.58 5.23
C THR A 229 19.55 -5.30 6.37
N GLY A 230 20.04 -6.52 6.11
CA GLY A 230 20.75 -7.31 7.12
C GLY A 230 19.84 -7.90 8.18
N TRP A 231 18.57 -8.15 7.87
CA TRP A 231 17.64 -8.82 8.78
C TRP A 231 17.88 -10.34 8.77
N PRO A 232 18.07 -10.99 9.91
CA PRO A 232 18.48 -12.40 9.95
C PRO A 232 17.52 -13.36 9.26
N THR A 233 16.22 -13.07 9.30
CA THR A 233 15.17 -13.98 8.86
C THR A 233 14.50 -13.57 7.55
N VAL A 234 14.86 -12.41 7.00
CA VAL A 234 14.28 -11.88 5.76
C VAL A 234 15.40 -11.51 4.79
N PRO A 235 15.62 -12.28 3.72
CA PRO A 235 16.63 -11.98 2.71
C PRO A 235 16.54 -10.55 2.17
N ASN A 236 17.68 -9.93 1.89
CA ASN A 236 17.71 -8.55 1.39
C ASN A 236 17.02 -8.36 0.04
N THR A 237 16.84 -9.44 -0.72
CA THR A 237 16.14 -9.46 -2.01
C THR A 237 14.60 -9.49 -1.85
N PHE A 238 14.07 -9.86 -0.67
CA PHE A 238 12.63 -9.91 -0.43
C PHE A 238 12.14 -8.52 0.01
N TRP A 239 11.00 -8.09 -0.51
CA TRP A 239 10.47 -6.72 -0.32
C TRP A 239 11.52 -5.64 -0.55
N ALA A 240 12.50 -5.92 -1.42
CA ALA A 240 13.51 -4.94 -1.79
C ALA A 240 12.86 -3.75 -2.53
N VAL A 241 13.53 -2.60 -2.51
CA VAL A 241 13.17 -1.39 -3.26
C VAL A 241 11.73 -0.89 -3.02
N GLY A 242 11.60 -0.08 -2.00
CA GLY A 242 10.34 0.62 -1.74
C GLY A 242 9.24 -0.22 -1.09
N GLN A 243 9.61 -1.30 -0.38
CA GLN A 243 8.65 -2.22 0.23
C GLN A 243 9.00 -2.59 1.69
N ARG A 244 9.94 -1.86 2.33
CA ARG A 244 10.41 -2.17 3.69
C ARG A 244 10.16 -1.05 4.66
N GLY A 245 9.67 -1.41 5.86
CA GLY A 245 9.68 -0.61 7.07
C GLY A 245 10.37 -1.35 8.20
N LYS A 246 10.94 -0.63 9.14
CA LYS A 246 11.49 -1.18 10.38
C LYS A 246 11.18 -0.26 11.54
N GLN A 247 10.55 -0.81 12.58
CA GLN A 247 10.49 -0.23 13.92
C GLN A 247 11.74 -0.69 14.65
N TYR A 248 12.67 0.25 14.88
CA TYR A 248 14.00 -0.08 15.39
C TYR A 248 14.22 0.28 16.85
N LEU A 249 13.32 1.08 17.43
CA LEU A 249 13.33 1.45 18.84
C LEU A 249 11.88 1.65 19.30
N GLY A 250 11.46 0.92 20.31
CA GLY A 250 10.09 0.96 20.85
C GLY A 250 10.00 1.74 22.15
N ASP A 251 8.82 2.20 22.47
CA ASP A 251 8.35 2.77 23.74
C ASP A 251 9.35 3.72 24.44
N HIS A 252 9.56 4.89 23.86
CA HIS A 252 10.43 5.92 24.44
C HIS A 252 9.87 7.31 24.22
N ASN A 253 10.33 8.24 25.06
CA ASN A 253 9.93 9.65 24.94
C ASN A 253 10.96 10.44 24.15
N GLU A 254 10.48 11.21 23.15
CA GLU A 254 11.28 12.22 22.46
C GLU A 254 10.63 13.61 22.55
N THR A 255 11.45 14.65 22.57
CA THR A 255 10.99 16.05 22.63
C THR A 255 11.47 16.83 21.41
N HIS A 256 10.52 17.33 20.62
CA HIS A 256 10.81 18.17 19.46
C HIS A 256 9.89 19.41 19.43
N GLY A 257 10.49 20.57 19.16
CA GLY A 257 9.75 21.85 19.17
C GLY A 257 9.07 22.16 20.51
N GLY A 258 9.65 21.68 21.62
CA GLY A 258 9.11 21.84 22.98
C GLY A 258 7.96 20.90 23.34
N VAL A 259 7.65 19.90 22.51
CA VAL A 259 6.57 18.93 22.74
C VAL A 259 7.17 17.53 22.90
N THR A 260 6.88 16.87 24.01
CA THR A 260 7.25 15.48 24.27
C THR A 260 6.12 14.55 23.85
N LEU A 261 6.46 13.52 23.05
CA LEU A 261 5.58 12.41 22.70
C LEU A 261 6.25 11.09 23.11
N ASN A 262 5.45 10.11 23.49
CA ASN A 262 5.87 8.71 23.60
C ASN A 262 5.67 8.06 22.23
N ILE A 263 6.73 7.50 21.69
CA ILE A 263 6.79 6.99 20.33
C ILE A 263 7.54 5.67 20.20
N ASP A 264 7.30 5.00 19.11
CA ASP A 264 8.21 4.01 18.52
C ASP A 264 8.90 4.64 17.30
N SER A 265 10.22 4.45 17.20
CA SER A 265 10.99 5.01 16.08
C SER A 265 11.11 4.05 14.91
N ASP A 266 10.85 4.58 13.71
CA ASP A 266 10.79 3.83 12.47
C ASP A 266 11.74 4.34 11.40
N ARG A 267 12.10 3.43 10.50
CA ARG A 267 12.69 3.73 9.20
C ARG A 267 11.82 3.12 8.11
N PHE A 268 11.46 3.90 7.11
CA PHE A 268 10.64 3.46 5.98
C PHE A 268 11.35 3.66 4.65
N ASP A 269 11.16 2.73 3.76
CA ASP A 269 11.25 2.80 2.31
C ASP A 269 10.12 1.92 1.75
N ALA A 270 8.88 2.43 1.82
CA ALA A 270 7.67 1.64 1.58
C ALA A 270 6.48 2.51 1.17
N PRO A 271 5.41 1.89 0.64
CA PRO A 271 4.17 2.61 0.36
C PRO A 271 3.50 3.10 1.64
N VAL A 272 2.88 4.28 1.54
CA VAL A 272 2.16 4.97 2.61
C VAL A 272 0.80 5.43 2.12
N ALA A 273 0.06 6.21 2.91
CA ALA A 273 -1.22 6.76 2.47
C ALA A 273 -1.07 7.69 1.26
N SER A 274 -1.97 7.55 0.31
CA SER A 274 -2.21 8.51 -0.77
C SER A 274 -3.38 9.41 -0.38
N VAL A 275 -3.19 10.73 -0.53
CA VAL A 275 -4.17 11.76 -0.19
C VAL A 275 -4.24 12.78 -1.32
N TRP A 276 -5.20 13.69 -1.27
CA TRP A 276 -5.23 14.82 -2.18
C TRP A 276 -4.86 16.14 -1.49
N TYR A 277 -4.44 17.10 -2.31
CA TYR A 277 -4.11 18.47 -1.93
C TYR A 277 -5.02 19.40 -2.70
N THR A 278 -5.73 20.31 -2.01
CA THR A 278 -6.64 21.24 -2.67
C THR A 278 -5.94 22.59 -2.93
N TYR A 279 -5.94 22.98 -4.19
CA TYR A 279 -5.52 24.29 -4.67
C TYR A 279 -6.59 24.88 -5.58
N THR A 280 -6.48 26.13 -5.98
CA THR A 280 -7.47 26.80 -6.83
C THR A 280 -6.95 27.03 -8.25
N ALA A 281 -7.84 26.93 -9.22
CA ALA A 281 -7.55 27.31 -10.60
C ALA A 281 -7.46 28.84 -10.74
N ARG A 282 -6.47 29.35 -11.49
CA ARG A 282 -6.29 30.80 -11.75
C ARG A 282 -7.31 31.34 -12.75
N THR A 283 -7.71 30.50 -13.70
CA THR A 283 -8.64 30.79 -14.78
C THR A 283 -9.46 29.56 -15.09
N THR A 284 -10.46 29.66 -15.96
CA THR A 284 -11.15 28.49 -16.50
C THR A 284 -10.18 27.66 -17.33
N ILE A 285 -10.11 26.36 -17.05
CA ILE A 285 -9.17 25.39 -17.65
C ILE A 285 -9.86 24.10 -18.01
N HIS A 286 -9.27 23.35 -18.95
CA HIS A 286 -9.70 21.99 -19.26
C HIS A 286 -8.88 20.96 -18.50
N SER A 287 -9.52 19.86 -18.07
CA SER A 287 -8.86 18.63 -17.65
C SER A 287 -8.80 17.65 -18.82
N TYR A 288 -7.76 16.80 -18.83
CA TYR A 288 -7.44 15.87 -19.91
C TYR A 288 -7.30 14.44 -19.38
N SER A 289 -7.47 13.45 -20.25
CA SER A 289 -7.29 12.03 -19.86
C SER A 289 -5.83 11.63 -19.64
N GLY A 290 -4.87 12.51 -19.90
CA GLY A 290 -3.44 12.31 -19.68
C GLY A 290 -2.71 13.65 -19.54
N PRO A 291 -1.41 13.63 -19.19
CA PRO A 291 -0.64 14.85 -18.87
C PRO A 291 -0.17 15.59 -20.14
N SER A 292 -1.09 15.94 -21.01
CA SER A 292 -0.86 16.73 -22.23
C SER A 292 -2.17 17.21 -22.83
N THR A 293 -2.16 18.35 -23.53
CA THR A 293 -3.29 18.85 -24.33
C THR A 293 -3.59 18.01 -25.56
N ALA A 294 -2.70 17.08 -25.94
CA ALA A 294 -2.96 16.10 -26.99
C ALA A 294 -3.92 14.98 -26.58
N TYR A 295 -4.18 14.83 -25.27
CA TYR A 295 -5.18 13.87 -24.80
C TYR A 295 -6.58 14.47 -24.85
N PRO A 296 -7.63 13.62 -24.94
CA PRO A 296 -9.02 14.07 -24.93
C PRO A 296 -9.35 14.91 -23.70
N VAL A 297 -10.08 16.01 -23.92
CA VAL A 297 -10.67 16.82 -22.84
C VAL A 297 -11.72 15.98 -22.12
N ARG A 298 -11.73 16.05 -20.79
CA ARG A 298 -12.67 15.34 -19.91
C ARG A 298 -13.67 16.25 -19.22
N SER A 299 -13.20 17.39 -18.74
CA SER A 299 -14.08 18.37 -18.08
C SER A 299 -13.50 19.79 -18.20
N THR A 300 -14.32 20.76 -17.81
CA THR A 300 -13.93 22.16 -17.66
C THR A 300 -14.02 22.54 -16.18
N ILE A 301 -12.97 23.13 -15.65
CA ILE A 301 -12.86 23.59 -14.27
C ILE A 301 -12.91 25.14 -14.31
N ALA A 302 -13.88 25.71 -13.59
CA ALA A 302 -14.07 27.16 -13.56
C ALA A 302 -12.90 27.87 -12.85
N ALA A 303 -12.71 29.14 -13.17
CA ALA A 303 -11.80 30.01 -12.44
C ALA A 303 -12.13 30.04 -10.95
N ASN A 304 -11.11 30.04 -10.09
CA ASN A 304 -11.20 29.98 -8.64
C ASN A 304 -11.84 28.70 -8.04
N ALA A 305 -12.22 27.73 -8.86
CA ALA A 305 -12.69 26.44 -8.38
C ALA A 305 -11.56 25.66 -7.68
N GLY A 306 -11.92 24.87 -6.66
CA GLY A 306 -11.00 23.97 -5.96
C GLY A 306 -10.60 22.78 -6.84
N VAL A 307 -9.31 22.54 -6.95
CA VAL A 307 -8.72 21.45 -7.70
C VAL A 307 -8.06 20.47 -6.72
N ARG A 308 -8.52 19.21 -6.70
CA ARG A 308 -8.02 18.16 -5.80
C ARG A 308 -6.92 17.36 -6.50
N ILE A 309 -5.66 17.65 -6.14
CA ILE A 309 -4.47 17.09 -6.76
C ILE A 309 -3.98 15.89 -5.94
N VAL A 310 -3.76 14.76 -6.58
CA VAL A 310 -3.20 13.54 -5.96
C VAL A 310 -1.68 13.53 -6.04
N CYS A 311 -1.13 13.83 -7.22
CA CYS A 311 0.30 13.84 -7.46
C CYS A 311 0.64 14.73 -8.66
N GLN A 312 1.94 15.00 -8.84
CA GLN A 312 2.47 15.78 -9.97
C GLN A 312 3.33 14.91 -10.89
N THR A 313 3.24 15.15 -12.18
CA THR A 313 4.06 14.51 -13.21
C THR A 313 4.56 15.56 -14.20
N PHE A 314 5.48 15.18 -15.08
CA PHE A 314 5.90 16.04 -16.18
C PHE A 314 5.12 15.72 -17.45
N GLY A 315 4.90 16.72 -18.26
CA GLY A 315 4.31 16.65 -19.60
C GLY A 315 4.83 17.77 -20.50
N PRO A 316 4.20 18.03 -21.66
CA PRO A 316 4.55 19.15 -22.51
C PRO A 316 4.50 20.47 -21.77
N LYS A 317 5.42 21.38 -22.11
CA LYS A 317 5.52 22.70 -21.50
C LYS A 317 4.29 23.55 -21.83
N ILE A 318 3.65 24.10 -20.79
CA ILE A 318 2.60 25.11 -20.90
C ILE A 318 3.05 26.34 -20.12
N GLY A 319 3.12 27.49 -20.77
CA GLY A 319 3.66 28.69 -20.17
C GLY A 319 5.10 28.47 -19.64
N THR A 320 5.30 28.58 -18.34
CA THR A 320 6.62 28.48 -17.70
C THR A 320 6.91 27.10 -17.11
N THR A 321 5.98 26.14 -17.12
CA THR A 321 6.14 24.85 -16.44
C THR A 321 5.90 23.65 -17.36
N THR A 322 6.57 22.54 -17.06
CA THR A 322 6.30 21.20 -17.60
C THR A 322 5.52 20.33 -16.62
N VAL A 323 5.13 20.87 -15.45
CA VAL A 323 4.41 20.14 -14.41
C VAL A 323 2.93 20.03 -14.74
N TRP A 324 2.41 18.81 -14.59
CA TRP A 324 0.99 18.46 -14.72
C TRP A 324 0.51 17.81 -13.44
N ASN A 325 -0.67 18.21 -13.00
CA ASN A 325 -1.33 17.69 -11.80
C ASN A 325 -2.30 16.59 -12.15
N LYS A 326 -2.15 15.40 -11.55
CA LYS A 326 -3.15 14.34 -11.59
C LYS A 326 -4.21 14.62 -10.53
N LEU A 327 -5.47 14.63 -10.94
CA LEU A 327 -6.62 14.90 -10.08
C LEU A 327 -7.19 13.60 -9.50
N ILE A 328 -8.04 13.77 -8.48
CA ILE A 328 -8.69 12.64 -7.80
C ILE A 328 -9.57 11.79 -8.72
N ASP A 329 -10.14 12.38 -9.77
CA ASP A 329 -10.94 11.71 -10.80
C ASP A 329 -10.09 11.02 -11.88
N GLY A 330 -8.76 11.04 -11.73
CA GLY A 330 -7.80 10.45 -12.67
C GLY A 330 -7.45 11.33 -13.86
N THR A 331 -8.06 12.52 -14.01
CA THR A 331 -7.75 13.47 -15.07
C THR A 331 -6.52 14.31 -14.75
N TYR A 332 -6.05 15.09 -15.72
CA TYR A 332 -4.83 15.90 -15.60
C TYR A 332 -5.08 17.33 -16.00
N VAL A 333 -4.46 18.26 -15.26
CA VAL A 333 -4.41 19.68 -15.60
C VAL A 333 -2.98 20.19 -15.56
N THR A 334 -2.64 21.15 -16.44
CA THR A 334 -1.32 21.81 -16.33
C THR A 334 -1.22 22.60 -15.02
N ASP A 335 -0.07 22.51 -14.35
CA ASP A 335 0.18 23.25 -13.13
C ASP A 335 0.26 24.77 -13.37
N TYR A 336 0.51 25.21 -14.61
CA TYR A 336 0.63 26.62 -14.97
C TYR A 336 -0.55 27.48 -14.49
N TYR A 337 -1.75 26.94 -14.60
CA TYR A 337 -2.98 27.64 -14.23
C TYR A 337 -3.48 27.30 -12.82
N ILE A 338 -2.72 26.58 -12.00
CA ILE A 338 -3.09 26.26 -10.61
C ILE A 338 -2.26 27.13 -9.65
N ARG A 339 -2.85 27.53 -8.51
CA ARG A 339 -2.17 28.32 -7.46
C ARG A 339 -1.33 27.46 -6.52
N THR A 340 -0.54 26.54 -7.08
CA THR A 340 0.44 25.75 -6.32
C THR A 340 1.65 26.61 -5.93
N PRO A 341 2.38 26.27 -4.84
CA PRO A 341 3.46 27.09 -4.30
C PRO A 341 4.66 27.26 -5.23
N SER A 342 5.04 26.20 -5.98
CA SER A 342 6.28 26.19 -6.76
C SER A 342 6.03 26.10 -8.25
N LYS A 343 6.83 26.86 -9.02
CA LYS A 343 6.98 26.78 -10.48
C LYS A 343 8.43 27.13 -10.81
N PRO A 344 9.10 26.39 -11.70
CA PRO A 344 8.58 25.38 -12.66
C PRO A 344 8.59 23.93 -12.17
N GLY A 345 9.07 23.63 -10.93
CA GLY A 345 9.18 22.30 -10.38
C GLY A 345 7.95 21.81 -9.62
N TYR A 346 8.05 20.62 -9.02
CA TYR A 346 7.01 20.08 -8.16
C TYR A 346 6.78 20.94 -6.93
N SER A 347 5.53 21.06 -6.54
CA SER A 347 5.11 21.85 -5.39
C SER A 347 4.99 20.97 -4.14
N ALA A 348 5.94 21.08 -3.22
CA ALA A 348 5.77 20.42 -1.91
C ALA A 348 4.49 20.91 -1.23
N PRO A 349 3.75 20.03 -0.53
CA PRO A 349 4.06 18.63 -0.22
C PRO A 349 3.50 17.61 -1.24
N ILE A 350 3.02 18.05 -2.41
CA ILE A 350 2.43 17.16 -3.43
C ILE A 350 3.50 16.16 -3.90
N PRO A 351 3.25 14.83 -3.84
CA PRO A 351 4.22 13.86 -4.30
C PRO A 351 4.32 13.82 -5.83
N GLY A 352 5.44 13.32 -6.35
CA GLY A 352 5.53 12.90 -7.74
C GLY A 352 4.64 11.68 -8.00
N CYS A 353 4.01 11.60 -9.17
CA CYS A 353 3.25 10.43 -9.55
C CYS A 353 4.17 9.23 -9.79
N SER A 354 3.83 8.09 -9.22
CA SER A 354 4.42 6.80 -9.52
C SER A 354 3.32 5.76 -9.65
N ASN A 355 3.51 4.83 -10.57
CA ASN A 355 2.53 3.80 -10.86
C ASN A 355 3.15 2.46 -10.49
N PRO A 356 2.63 1.77 -9.47
CA PRO A 356 3.11 0.45 -9.09
C PRO A 356 2.54 -0.59 -10.06
N PHE A 357 3.44 -1.42 -10.60
CA PHE A 357 3.10 -2.61 -11.37
C PHE A 357 3.89 -3.79 -10.82
N GLN A 358 3.34 -4.98 -10.92
CA GLN A 358 4.05 -6.17 -10.47
C GLN A 358 5.03 -6.68 -11.54
N THR A 359 6.17 -7.18 -11.09
CA THR A 359 7.11 -7.92 -11.94
C THR A 359 6.58 -9.32 -12.20
N THR A 360 6.78 -9.84 -13.42
CA THR A 360 6.23 -11.13 -13.87
C THR A 360 7.28 -12.25 -13.94
N ILE A 361 8.54 -11.95 -13.62
CA ILE A 361 9.66 -12.91 -13.65
C ILE A 361 10.52 -12.77 -12.40
N ASN A 362 11.16 -13.87 -11.99
CA ASN A 362 12.20 -13.83 -10.98
C ASN A 362 13.48 -13.19 -11.51
N ASN A 363 14.20 -12.51 -10.61
CA ASN A 363 15.49 -11.91 -10.91
C ASN A 363 15.46 -10.89 -12.06
N LEU A 364 14.38 -10.09 -12.17
CA LEU A 364 14.31 -9.01 -13.15
C LEU A 364 15.44 -8.01 -12.89
N SER A 365 16.41 -7.94 -13.80
CA SER A 365 17.56 -7.06 -13.69
C SER A 365 17.14 -5.58 -13.72
N ARG A 366 17.53 -4.84 -12.70
CA ARG A 366 17.49 -3.36 -12.71
C ARG A 366 18.78 -2.84 -13.33
N ARG A 367 18.73 -1.82 -14.17
CA ARG A 367 19.87 -1.31 -14.92
C ARG A 367 20.03 0.20 -14.76
N HIS A 368 21.24 0.69 -15.02
CA HIS A 368 21.56 2.12 -14.98
C HIS A 368 20.98 2.93 -16.16
N GLY A 369 20.42 2.24 -17.17
CA GLY A 369 19.82 2.88 -18.35
C GLY A 369 18.87 1.95 -19.09
N PRO A 370 18.13 2.47 -20.11
CA PRO A 370 17.11 1.74 -20.84
C PRO A 370 17.73 0.80 -21.88
N GLY A 371 18.36 -0.28 -21.47
CA GLY A 371 18.94 -1.26 -22.38
C GLY A 371 19.78 -2.32 -21.69
N THR A 372 19.92 -3.46 -22.35
CA THR A 372 20.69 -4.61 -21.84
C THR A 372 22.21 -4.36 -21.79
N ALA A 373 22.72 -3.37 -22.52
CA ALA A 373 24.12 -2.97 -22.50
C ALA A 373 24.49 -2.15 -21.25
N TYR A 374 23.52 -1.57 -20.54
CA TYR A 374 23.80 -0.86 -19.29
C TYR A 374 24.07 -1.82 -18.16
N ALA A 375 25.01 -1.46 -17.28
CA ALA A 375 25.34 -2.24 -16.09
C ALA A 375 24.10 -2.52 -15.24
N ALA A 376 24.01 -3.72 -14.69
CA ALA A 376 22.94 -4.10 -13.78
C ALA A 376 23.28 -3.71 -12.33
N TYR A 377 22.26 -3.36 -11.56
CA TYR A 377 22.37 -3.28 -10.12
C TYR A 377 22.50 -4.69 -9.51
N PRO A 378 23.21 -4.83 -8.38
CA PRO A 378 23.45 -6.14 -7.76
C PRO A 378 22.17 -6.80 -7.19
N SER A 379 21.10 -6.03 -7.03
CA SER A 379 19.83 -6.52 -6.46
C SER A 379 18.72 -6.53 -7.51
N PRO A 380 18.47 -7.65 -8.21
CA PRO A 380 17.36 -7.78 -9.13
C PRO A 380 16.01 -7.78 -8.38
N LEU A 381 14.91 -7.55 -9.10
CA LEU A 381 13.57 -7.64 -8.55
C LEU A 381 13.05 -9.08 -8.65
N PRO A 382 12.61 -9.68 -7.55
CA PRO A 382 11.87 -10.94 -7.56
C PRO A 382 10.52 -10.81 -8.28
N ILE A 383 9.94 -11.93 -8.71
CA ILE A 383 8.59 -11.97 -9.26
C ILE A 383 7.58 -11.37 -8.28
N GLY A 384 6.60 -10.61 -8.80
CA GLY A 384 5.54 -9.94 -8.01
C GLY A 384 6.04 -8.78 -7.14
N SER A 385 7.29 -8.31 -7.30
CA SER A 385 7.74 -7.07 -6.69
C SER A 385 7.05 -5.87 -7.32
N LEU A 386 6.86 -4.78 -6.55
CA LEU A 386 6.34 -3.54 -7.11
C LEU A 386 7.44 -2.79 -7.86
N ALA A 387 7.30 -2.72 -9.18
CA ALA A 387 8.04 -1.79 -10.01
C ALA A 387 7.34 -0.42 -9.98
N TRP A 388 7.95 0.56 -9.33
CA TRP A 388 7.40 1.91 -9.17
C TRP A 388 7.74 2.76 -10.39
N VAL A 389 6.94 2.60 -11.45
CA VAL A 389 7.21 3.23 -12.75
C VAL A 389 6.88 4.72 -12.71
N THR A 390 7.86 5.55 -13.07
CA THR A 390 7.73 7.02 -13.12
C THR A 390 7.62 7.54 -14.54
N CYS A 391 8.27 6.89 -15.50
CA CYS A 391 8.17 7.18 -16.93
C CYS A 391 8.66 6.01 -17.77
N GLN A 392 8.33 6.03 -19.08
CA GLN A 392 8.73 5.02 -20.06
C GLN A 392 9.57 5.61 -21.18
N ARG A 393 10.54 4.84 -21.69
CA ARG A 393 11.40 5.23 -22.82
C ARG A 393 11.73 4.03 -23.70
N ALA A 394 11.97 4.29 -24.98
CA ALA A 394 12.53 3.29 -25.88
C ALA A 394 13.99 2.98 -25.54
N GLY A 395 14.35 1.69 -25.61
CA GLY A 395 15.69 1.20 -25.39
C GLY A 395 15.97 -0.06 -26.21
N SER A 396 16.90 -0.90 -25.78
CA SER A 396 17.19 -2.17 -26.46
C SER A 396 15.99 -3.12 -26.37
N ARG A 397 15.79 -3.89 -27.46
CA ARG A 397 14.67 -4.84 -27.51
C ARG A 397 14.87 -6.00 -26.55
N VAL A 398 13.81 -6.33 -25.79
CA VAL A 398 13.70 -7.52 -24.94
C VAL A 398 12.35 -8.18 -25.24
N GLY A 399 12.37 -9.45 -25.64
CA GLY A 399 11.15 -10.13 -26.07
C GLY A 399 10.45 -9.38 -27.20
N THR A 400 9.19 -9.00 -27.00
CA THR A 400 8.35 -8.32 -27.98
C THR A 400 8.40 -6.80 -27.90
N THR A 401 9.05 -6.20 -26.88
CA THR A 401 9.05 -4.75 -26.66
C THR A 401 10.43 -4.11 -26.70
N SER A 402 10.49 -2.83 -27.03
CA SER A 402 11.62 -1.94 -26.79
C SER A 402 11.32 -0.92 -25.70
N VAL A 403 10.18 -1.03 -25.00
CA VAL A 403 9.83 -0.12 -23.91
C VAL A 403 10.59 -0.49 -22.63
N TRP A 404 11.12 0.51 -21.99
CA TRP A 404 11.82 0.42 -20.71
C TRP A 404 11.17 1.35 -19.68
N ASP A 405 10.95 0.84 -18.49
CA ASP A 405 10.37 1.54 -17.36
C ASP A 405 11.46 2.13 -16.49
N ARG A 406 11.39 3.43 -16.26
CA ARG A 406 12.20 4.06 -15.23
C ARG A 406 11.49 3.96 -13.89
N LEU A 407 12.17 3.39 -12.91
CA LEU A 407 11.64 3.26 -11.56
C LEU A 407 11.89 4.53 -10.73
N SER A 408 11.18 4.64 -9.62
CA SER A 408 11.29 5.79 -8.70
C SER A 408 12.66 5.94 -8.03
N ASP A 409 13.46 4.86 -7.98
CA ASP A 409 14.85 4.87 -7.52
C ASP A 409 15.86 5.25 -8.62
N GLY A 410 15.40 5.59 -9.81
CA GLY A 410 16.20 5.96 -10.96
C GLY A 410 16.69 4.79 -11.82
N SER A 411 16.54 3.56 -11.36
CA SER A 411 16.89 2.37 -12.14
C SER A 411 15.92 2.11 -13.29
N TRP A 412 16.30 1.24 -14.22
CA TRP A 412 15.50 0.88 -15.39
C TRP A 412 15.27 -0.63 -15.45
N VAL A 413 14.06 -1.02 -15.81
CA VAL A 413 13.68 -2.40 -16.11
C VAL A 413 13.01 -2.46 -17.48
N THR A 414 13.10 -3.61 -18.17
CA THR A 414 12.32 -3.81 -19.39
C THR A 414 10.83 -3.95 -19.05
N ASP A 415 9.98 -3.27 -19.78
CA ASP A 415 8.52 -3.37 -19.66
C ASP A 415 7.99 -4.78 -19.96
N TYR A 416 8.77 -5.59 -20.71
CA TYR A 416 8.41 -6.97 -21.07
C TYR A 416 8.06 -7.85 -19.87
N TYR A 417 8.71 -7.62 -18.73
CA TYR A 417 8.52 -8.37 -17.48
C TYR A 417 7.83 -7.55 -16.37
N VAL A 418 7.13 -6.49 -16.75
CA VAL A 418 6.31 -5.69 -15.83
C VAL A 418 4.84 -5.79 -16.27
N ALA A 419 3.92 -6.03 -15.36
CA ALA A 419 2.49 -6.23 -15.63
C ALA A 419 1.80 -4.89 -15.97
N THR A 420 2.36 -4.14 -16.91
CA THR A 420 1.75 -2.94 -17.48
C THR A 420 0.58 -3.32 -18.40
N THR A 421 -0.24 -2.36 -18.82
CA THR A 421 -1.39 -2.64 -19.69
C THR A 421 -1.00 -2.95 -21.15
N SER A 422 0.25 -2.70 -21.53
CA SER A 422 0.79 -3.01 -22.85
C SER A 422 2.29 -3.28 -22.80
N ASN A 423 2.71 -4.46 -23.22
CA ASN A 423 4.13 -4.84 -23.32
C ASN A 423 4.71 -4.61 -24.72
N THR A 424 3.98 -3.97 -25.62
CA THR A 424 4.43 -3.69 -27.00
C THR A 424 4.52 -2.20 -27.31
N THR A 425 3.73 -1.41 -26.57
CA THR A 425 3.65 0.04 -26.71
C THR A 425 3.74 0.72 -25.36
N TYR A 426 3.88 2.03 -25.35
CA TYR A 426 3.84 2.80 -24.10
C TYR A 426 2.49 2.66 -23.40
N THR A 427 2.53 2.46 -22.10
CA THR A 427 1.33 2.31 -21.26
C THR A 427 0.79 3.67 -20.83
N ALA A 428 -0.42 4.01 -21.27
CA ALA A 428 -1.08 5.22 -20.79
C ALA A 428 -1.58 5.01 -19.33
N PRO A 429 -1.56 6.03 -18.45
CA PRO A 429 -1.10 7.40 -18.68
C PRO A 429 0.37 7.65 -18.26
N ILE A 430 1.22 6.63 -18.25
CA ILE A 430 2.63 6.78 -17.91
C ILE A 430 3.30 7.71 -18.90
N ARG A 431 3.96 8.76 -18.41
CA ARG A 431 4.64 9.71 -19.27
C ARG A 431 5.84 9.07 -19.98
N ARG A 432 6.24 9.62 -21.10
CA ARG A 432 7.56 9.35 -21.70
C ARG A 432 8.65 10.08 -20.92
N CYS A 433 9.81 9.44 -20.76
CA CYS A 433 10.95 10.08 -20.08
C CYS A 433 11.61 11.17 -20.97
#